data_3f6314297a7f1137423196b1516f2cb4
#
_entry.id   3f6314297a7f1137423196b1516f2cb4
#
_cell.length_a   1.000
_cell.length_b   1.000
_cell.length_c   1.000
_cell.angle_alpha   90.00
_cell.angle_beta   90.00
_cell.angle_gamma   90.00
#
_symmetry.space_group_name_H-M   'P 1'
#
loop_
_entity.id
_entity.type
_entity.pdbx_description
1 polymer ?
#
loop_
_entity_poly.entity_id
_entity_poly.type
_entity_poly.pdbx_seq_one_letter_code
_entity_poly.pdbx_strand_id
1 'polypeptide(L)'
;MILGPAVQQKSPPGSFYDVIVIGGGFAGLSAATALAERGVRVLVLEARPSLGGRASAFIDPSTGERVDNGQHVLTGAYRETFRFLRRIGTEAQVYVQPGLAVDIIDRGGRTSRLACPALPAPLHLLAGALRWDAIDWRDRLALVRLRHGGRRGGNPRATVREWLESHGQTTRLVELLWEPLAVAALNQSIDEAAGEMFGEVLRRTFTAERKDSSLGLVRCALDELYVNPSRVYIERSGGEVRANAVARVRADYAAASVRVKGELLRPRAVICATAWYSLPTLFENNPPAVASVVRAAGATDASPIVTVNLWFDRPVTSSTFVGLPGRAMQWVFDKRALFGESTSHLSLVSSGATALVGLSNQDLVDRALDELKTAMPPVRSATLRRAVVVREKRATFSVAPGQPARPATATPVPSLFLAGDWIDTGLPATIESAVVSGHAAAAAVIDFLRAG
;
A
#
# COMPACT_ATOMS: atom_id res chain seq x y z
N MET A 1 -28.42 -15.99 30.24
CA MET A 1 -27.23 -16.84 30.48
C MET A 1 -26.03 -15.90 30.49
N ILE A 2 -25.55 -15.57 31.71
CA ILE A 2 -24.49 -14.58 31.96
C ILE A 2 -23.16 -15.30 31.66
N LEU A 3 -22.44 -14.87 30.64
CA LEU A 3 -21.08 -15.36 30.37
C LEU A 3 -20.16 -14.87 31.50
N GLY A 4 -19.62 -15.81 32.27
CA GLY A 4 -18.68 -15.55 33.34
C GLY A 4 -17.35 -14.95 32.79
N PRO A 5 -16.56 -14.30 33.65
CA PRO A 5 -15.32 -13.65 33.27
C PRO A 5 -14.33 -14.70 32.72
N ALA A 6 -13.73 -14.37 31.53
CA ALA A 6 -12.70 -15.19 30.93
C ALA A 6 -11.51 -15.34 31.91
N VAL A 7 -11.12 -16.59 32.13
CA VAL A 7 -9.97 -16.94 32.96
C VAL A 7 -8.72 -16.32 32.35
N GLN A 8 -8.15 -15.30 33.01
CA GLN A 8 -6.83 -14.77 32.67
C GLN A 8 -5.78 -15.82 33.01
N GLN A 9 -5.30 -16.54 32.01
CA GLN A 9 -4.09 -17.34 32.19
C GLN A 9 -2.90 -16.39 32.40
N LYS A 10 -2.26 -16.52 33.56
CA LYS A 10 -1.05 -15.73 33.92
C LYS A 10 0.07 -16.04 32.93
N SER A 11 0.68 -15.00 32.38
CA SER A 11 1.92 -15.09 31.59
C SER A 11 3.00 -15.86 32.34
N PRO A 12 3.87 -16.62 31.64
CA PRO A 12 4.95 -17.36 32.30
C PRO A 12 5.86 -16.39 33.10
N PRO A 13 6.45 -16.84 34.22
CA PRO A 13 7.33 -16.02 35.01
C PRO A 13 8.50 -15.47 34.17
N GLY A 14 8.60 -14.14 34.05
CA GLY A 14 9.65 -13.45 33.31
C GLY A 14 9.24 -12.79 32.00
N SER A 15 8.05 -12.99 31.45
CA SER A 15 7.58 -12.25 30.26
C SER A 15 6.65 -11.12 30.66
N PHE A 16 7.09 -9.88 30.39
CA PHE A 16 6.28 -8.67 30.61
C PHE A 16 5.20 -8.50 29.54
N TYR A 17 5.38 -9.09 28.33
CA TYR A 17 4.50 -8.99 27.18
C TYR A 17 4.02 -10.37 26.73
N ASP A 18 2.73 -10.46 26.35
CA ASP A 18 2.15 -11.69 25.80
C ASP A 18 2.61 -11.90 24.35
N VAL A 19 2.66 -10.82 23.57
CA VAL A 19 3.01 -10.85 22.15
C VAL A 19 4.02 -9.77 21.82
N ILE A 20 5.02 -10.12 20.99
CA ILE A 20 5.94 -9.16 20.39
C ILE A 20 5.63 -9.06 18.89
N VAL A 21 5.42 -7.83 18.42
CA VAL A 21 5.25 -7.51 16.99
C VAL A 21 6.51 -6.81 16.51
N ILE A 22 7.18 -7.35 15.49
CA ILE A 22 8.41 -6.82 14.92
C ILE A 22 8.09 -6.12 13.60
N GLY A 23 8.20 -4.79 13.58
CA GLY A 23 7.89 -3.91 12.47
C GLY A 23 6.72 -2.98 12.76
N GLY A 24 6.95 -1.67 12.65
CA GLY A 24 6.01 -0.59 12.94
C GLY A 24 5.33 0.01 11.69
N GLY A 25 5.11 -0.79 10.63
CA GLY A 25 4.32 -0.41 9.44
C GLY A 25 2.84 -0.78 9.57
N PHE A 26 2.05 -0.62 8.49
CA PHE A 26 0.61 -0.93 8.47
C PHE A 26 0.29 -2.33 8.99
N ALA A 27 1.01 -3.37 8.56
CA ALA A 27 0.77 -4.74 9.00
C ALA A 27 1.00 -4.92 10.51
N GLY A 28 2.13 -4.41 11.03
CA GLY A 28 2.46 -4.56 12.45
C GLY A 28 1.54 -3.73 13.35
N LEU A 29 1.27 -2.47 12.99
CA LEU A 29 0.40 -1.60 13.78
C LEU A 29 -1.06 -2.05 13.76
N SER A 30 -1.57 -2.55 12.62
CA SER A 30 -2.92 -3.13 12.56
C SER A 30 -3.04 -4.42 13.39
N ALA A 31 -2.01 -5.29 13.36
CA ALA A 31 -1.95 -6.46 14.21
C ALA A 31 -1.90 -6.08 15.70
N ALA A 32 -1.01 -5.17 16.07
CA ALA A 32 -0.82 -4.75 17.46
C ALA A 32 -2.07 -4.09 18.05
N THR A 33 -2.74 -3.21 17.30
CA THR A 33 -4.00 -2.59 17.75
C THR A 33 -5.14 -3.60 17.85
N ALA A 34 -5.20 -4.60 16.94
CA ALA A 34 -6.22 -5.66 17.01
C ALA A 34 -6.01 -6.60 18.22
N LEU A 35 -4.78 -6.87 18.61
CA LEU A 35 -4.44 -7.61 19.82
C LEU A 35 -4.74 -6.79 21.08
N ALA A 36 -4.33 -5.50 21.09
CA ALA A 36 -4.58 -4.59 22.20
C ALA A 36 -6.09 -4.41 22.49
N GLU A 37 -6.93 -4.34 21.43
CA GLU A 37 -8.40 -4.33 21.53
C GLU A 37 -8.96 -5.55 22.29
N ARG A 38 -8.22 -6.66 22.29
CA ARG A 38 -8.58 -7.92 23.00
C ARG A 38 -7.91 -8.07 24.37
N GLY A 39 -7.26 -7.01 24.86
CA GLY A 39 -6.60 -7.00 26.16
C GLY A 39 -5.27 -7.76 26.22
N VAL A 40 -4.68 -8.08 25.05
CA VAL A 40 -3.36 -8.71 24.94
C VAL A 40 -2.29 -7.64 25.15
N ARG A 41 -1.31 -7.91 26.03
CA ARG A 41 -0.18 -6.99 26.23
C ARG A 41 0.84 -7.14 25.11
N VAL A 42 0.92 -6.11 24.27
CA VAL A 42 1.75 -6.12 23.05
C VAL A 42 2.96 -5.21 23.22
N LEU A 43 4.12 -5.70 22.79
CA LEU A 43 5.31 -4.89 22.52
C LEU A 43 5.53 -4.79 21.02
N VAL A 44 5.55 -3.58 20.48
CA VAL A 44 5.94 -3.31 19.08
C VAL A 44 7.40 -2.88 19.04
N LEU A 45 8.21 -3.54 18.21
CA LEU A 45 9.63 -3.22 18.01
C LEU A 45 9.84 -2.74 16.57
N GLU A 46 10.34 -1.51 16.41
CA GLU A 46 10.73 -0.93 15.12
C GLU A 46 12.23 -0.61 15.11
N ALA A 47 12.91 -1.09 14.08
CA ALA A 47 14.36 -0.92 13.95
C ALA A 47 14.77 0.53 13.64
N ARG A 48 13.92 1.27 12.91
CA ARG A 48 14.14 2.66 12.50
C ARG A 48 13.80 3.64 13.64
N PRO A 49 14.30 4.89 13.57
CA PRO A 49 13.93 5.95 14.52
C PRO A 49 12.45 6.30 14.49
N SER A 50 11.81 6.15 13.34
CA SER A 50 10.38 6.42 13.12
C SER A 50 9.64 5.16 12.68
N LEU A 51 8.38 5.04 13.10
CA LEU A 51 7.46 4.05 12.61
C LEU A 51 6.94 4.45 11.22
N GLY A 52 6.16 3.55 10.60
CA GLY A 52 5.50 3.80 9.32
C GLY A 52 6.02 2.89 8.19
N GLY A 53 7.20 2.33 8.34
CA GLY A 53 7.75 1.40 7.35
C GLY A 53 7.95 2.07 5.98
N ARG A 54 7.36 1.48 4.92
CA ARG A 54 7.41 1.97 3.53
C ARG A 54 6.34 3.02 3.21
N ALA A 55 5.37 3.23 4.08
CA ALA A 55 4.36 4.26 3.96
C ALA A 55 4.50 5.23 5.15
N SER A 56 5.39 6.20 5.02
CA SER A 56 5.81 7.09 6.10
C SER A 56 5.90 8.54 5.63
N ALA A 57 5.85 9.45 6.58
CA ALA A 57 6.18 10.85 6.39
C ALA A 57 7.51 11.17 7.07
N PHE A 58 8.16 12.21 6.62
CA PHE A 58 9.35 12.79 7.24
C PHE A 58 9.25 14.31 7.31
N ILE A 59 9.99 14.91 8.23
CA ILE A 59 10.11 16.37 8.30
C ILE A 59 11.26 16.78 7.38
N ASP A 60 10.95 17.65 6.43
CA ASP A 60 11.98 18.23 5.60
C ASP A 60 12.85 19.21 6.41
N PRO A 61 14.16 18.95 6.52
CA PRO A 61 15.04 19.73 7.39
C PRO A 61 15.21 21.19 6.95
N SER A 62 14.88 21.53 5.69
CA SER A 62 15.06 22.89 5.19
C SER A 62 13.83 23.79 5.41
N THR A 63 12.62 23.21 5.52
CA THR A 63 11.37 23.98 5.70
C THR A 63 10.64 23.64 6.99
N GLY A 64 10.93 22.52 7.63
CA GLY A 64 10.14 21.98 8.74
C GLY A 64 8.79 21.42 8.31
N GLU A 65 8.48 21.41 6.99
CA GLU A 65 7.23 20.84 6.47
C GLU A 65 7.25 19.31 6.50
N ARG A 66 6.08 18.71 6.68
CA ARG A 66 5.92 17.26 6.56
C ARG A 66 5.76 16.87 5.10
N VAL A 67 6.55 15.88 4.70
CA VAL A 67 6.52 15.32 3.34
C VAL A 67 6.30 13.82 3.44
N ASP A 68 5.27 13.32 2.79
CA ASP A 68 5.08 11.88 2.65
C ASP A 68 6.11 11.29 1.67
N ASN A 69 6.57 10.07 1.93
CA ASN A 69 7.47 9.37 1.01
C ASN A 69 6.81 9.01 -0.34
N GLY A 70 5.50 9.18 -0.46
CA GLY A 70 4.69 9.03 -1.64
C GLY A 70 3.24 9.35 -1.35
N GLN A 71 2.45 9.72 -2.36
CA GLN A 71 1.03 9.92 -2.18
C GLN A 71 0.31 8.56 -2.19
N HIS A 72 -0.52 8.34 -1.18
CA HIS A 72 -1.29 7.12 -1.06
C HIS A 72 -2.77 7.40 -1.34
N VAL A 73 -3.33 6.61 -2.25
CA VAL A 73 -4.76 6.62 -2.57
C VAL A 73 -5.33 5.28 -2.12
N LEU A 74 -6.43 5.34 -1.38
CA LEU A 74 -7.19 4.16 -0.99
C LEU A 74 -8.34 3.94 -1.98
N THR A 75 -8.96 2.77 -1.94
CA THR A 75 -10.23 2.53 -2.63
C THR A 75 -11.29 2.15 -1.61
N GLY A 76 -12.56 2.34 -1.95
CA GLY A 76 -13.66 1.93 -1.08
C GLY A 76 -13.68 0.42 -0.78
N ALA A 77 -12.99 -0.38 -1.61
CA ALA A 77 -12.77 -1.82 -1.39
C ALA A 77 -11.81 -2.15 -0.23
N TYR A 78 -11.08 -1.17 0.31
CA TYR A 78 -10.10 -1.37 1.39
C TYR A 78 -10.77 -1.51 2.76
N ARG A 79 -11.59 -2.55 2.93
CA ARG A 79 -12.47 -2.74 4.09
C ARG A 79 -11.72 -2.91 5.40
N GLU A 80 -10.62 -3.68 5.39
CA GLU A 80 -9.83 -3.90 6.59
C GLU A 80 -8.99 -2.67 6.96
N THR A 81 -8.53 -1.90 5.96
CA THR A 81 -7.88 -0.60 6.21
C THR A 81 -8.83 0.38 6.87
N PHE A 82 -10.06 0.54 6.36
CA PHE A 82 -11.06 1.40 7.00
C PHE A 82 -11.45 0.90 8.40
N ARG A 83 -11.54 -0.41 8.60
CA ARG A 83 -11.75 -1.00 9.93
C ARG A 83 -10.61 -0.65 10.90
N PHE A 84 -9.37 -0.72 10.45
CA PHE A 84 -8.20 -0.32 11.23
C PHE A 84 -8.23 1.18 11.56
N LEU A 85 -8.45 2.06 10.56
CA LEU A 85 -8.53 3.51 10.77
C LEU A 85 -9.67 3.89 11.73
N ARG A 86 -10.81 3.19 11.67
CA ARG A 86 -11.93 3.38 12.61
C ARG A 86 -11.53 3.00 14.03
N ARG A 87 -10.80 1.88 14.22
CA ARG A 87 -10.29 1.45 15.54
C ARG A 87 -9.41 2.52 16.18
N ILE A 88 -8.54 3.15 15.41
CA ILE A 88 -7.62 4.18 15.91
C ILE A 88 -8.19 5.61 15.84
N GLY A 89 -9.44 5.76 15.38
CA GLY A 89 -10.19 7.04 15.38
C GLY A 89 -9.85 8.00 14.25
N THR A 90 -9.27 7.54 13.14
CA THR A 90 -8.78 8.41 12.05
C THR A 90 -9.48 8.21 10.70
N GLU A 91 -10.53 7.41 10.62
CA GLU A 91 -11.27 7.16 9.37
C GLU A 91 -11.73 8.46 8.69
N ALA A 92 -12.13 9.47 9.46
CA ALA A 92 -12.58 10.78 8.95
C ALA A 92 -11.47 11.57 8.20
N GLN A 93 -10.21 11.22 8.37
CA GLN A 93 -9.09 11.82 7.64
C GLN A 93 -8.98 11.33 6.19
N VAL A 94 -9.82 10.37 5.79
CA VAL A 94 -9.89 9.88 4.41
C VAL A 94 -11.19 10.37 3.77
N TYR A 95 -11.06 11.22 2.76
CA TYR A 95 -12.21 11.61 1.93
C TYR A 95 -12.45 10.54 0.87
N VAL A 96 -13.52 9.79 1.02
CA VAL A 96 -13.97 8.85 -0.01
C VAL A 96 -14.90 9.59 -0.97
N GLN A 97 -14.55 9.55 -2.26
CA GLN A 97 -15.39 10.14 -3.30
C GLN A 97 -16.79 9.50 -3.29
N PRO A 98 -17.87 10.25 -3.56
CA PRO A 98 -19.23 9.69 -3.65
C PRO A 98 -19.41 8.74 -4.84
N GLY A 99 -18.50 8.76 -5.80
CA GLY A 99 -18.39 7.89 -6.96
C GLY A 99 -17.03 8.08 -7.61
N LEU A 100 -16.58 7.09 -8.40
CA LEU A 100 -15.29 7.17 -9.10
C LEU A 100 -15.28 8.38 -10.03
N ALA A 101 -14.33 9.28 -9.84
CA ALA A 101 -14.06 10.42 -10.71
C ALA A 101 -12.55 10.67 -10.80
N VAL A 102 -12.02 10.72 -12.03
CA VAL A 102 -10.60 10.93 -12.32
C VAL A 102 -10.46 11.91 -13.47
N ASP A 103 -9.71 12.98 -13.25
CA ASP A 103 -9.26 13.89 -14.30
C ASP A 103 -8.00 13.32 -14.95
N ILE A 104 -7.93 13.36 -16.28
CA ILE A 104 -6.83 12.81 -17.07
C ILE A 104 -6.39 13.87 -18.09
N ILE A 105 -5.09 14.08 -18.21
CA ILE A 105 -4.50 14.90 -19.27
C ILE A 105 -3.65 13.99 -20.16
N ASP A 106 -4.13 13.75 -21.36
CA ASP A 106 -3.44 12.89 -22.33
C ASP A 106 -2.10 13.47 -22.82
N ARG A 107 -1.35 12.72 -23.64
CA ARG A 107 -0.06 13.18 -24.18
C ARG A 107 -0.17 14.46 -25.00
N GLY A 108 -1.33 14.69 -25.66
CA GLY A 108 -1.60 15.90 -26.43
C GLY A 108 -1.96 17.12 -25.57
N GLY A 109 -2.09 16.96 -24.25
CA GLY A 109 -2.49 18.04 -23.33
C GLY A 109 -4.00 18.22 -23.25
N ARG A 110 -4.82 17.33 -23.84
CA ARG A 110 -6.27 17.38 -23.74
C ARG A 110 -6.70 16.85 -22.37
N THR A 111 -7.44 17.66 -21.64
CA THR A 111 -8.06 17.24 -20.39
C THR A 111 -9.40 16.55 -20.65
N SER A 112 -9.62 15.42 -20.00
CA SER A 112 -10.89 14.69 -20.00
C SER A 112 -11.19 14.19 -18.58
N ARG A 113 -12.47 13.89 -18.29
CA ARG A 113 -12.90 13.41 -16.99
C ARG A 113 -13.67 12.11 -17.11
N LEU A 114 -13.13 11.03 -16.54
CA LEU A 114 -13.87 9.81 -16.30
C LEU A 114 -14.67 9.98 -15.00
N ALA A 115 -16.01 10.04 -15.10
CA ALA A 115 -16.88 10.16 -13.94
C ALA A 115 -18.01 9.13 -14.01
N CYS A 116 -18.16 8.33 -12.96
CA CYS A 116 -19.16 7.27 -12.89
C CYS A 116 -20.43 7.75 -12.18
N PRO A 117 -21.61 7.65 -12.81
CA PRO A 117 -22.88 8.07 -12.22
C PRO A 117 -23.30 7.17 -11.07
N ALA A 118 -24.32 7.61 -10.31
CA ALA A 118 -24.86 6.89 -9.16
C ALA A 118 -25.77 5.72 -9.58
N LEU A 119 -25.19 4.73 -10.27
CA LEU A 119 -25.84 3.48 -10.67
C LEU A 119 -25.26 2.29 -9.86
N PRO A 120 -26.01 1.18 -9.72
CA PRO A 120 -25.49 -0.04 -9.11
C PRO A 120 -24.25 -0.58 -9.85
N ALA A 121 -23.34 -1.27 -9.11
CA ALA A 121 -22.23 -1.98 -9.75
C ALA A 121 -22.74 -3.15 -10.62
N PRO A 122 -22.12 -3.43 -11.76
CA PRO A 122 -21.04 -2.70 -12.42
C PRO A 122 -21.53 -1.61 -13.41
N LEU A 123 -22.85 -1.31 -13.45
CA LEU A 123 -23.46 -0.41 -14.44
C LEU A 123 -22.91 1.02 -14.35
N HIS A 124 -22.54 1.49 -13.17
CA HIS A 124 -21.94 2.81 -12.98
C HIS A 124 -20.64 2.97 -13.79
N LEU A 125 -19.79 1.94 -13.83
CA LEU A 125 -18.54 1.96 -14.60
C LEU A 125 -18.79 1.97 -16.09
N LEU A 126 -19.71 1.10 -16.54
CA LEU A 126 -20.10 1.06 -17.95
C LEU A 126 -20.66 2.41 -18.40
N ALA A 127 -21.57 3.01 -17.62
CA ALA A 127 -22.15 4.31 -17.93
C ALA A 127 -21.11 5.44 -17.88
N GLY A 128 -20.16 5.39 -16.95
CA GLY A 128 -19.01 6.31 -16.90
C GLY A 128 -18.16 6.22 -18.16
N ALA A 129 -17.78 5.01 -18.55
CA ALA A 129 -17.01 4.75 -19.76
C ALA A 129 -17.75 5.19 -21.04
N LEU A 130 -19.05 4.90 -21.15
CA LEU A 130 -19.85 5.32 -22.31
C LEU A 130 -19.97 6.84 -22.45
N ARG A 131 -19.90 7.58 -21.33
CA ARG A 131 -19.97 9.06 -21.30
C ARG A 131 -18.60 9.72 -21.42
N TRP A 132 -17.53 8.94 -21.28
CA TRP A 132 -16.18 9.49 -21.34
C TRP A 132 -15.80 9.91 -22.76
N ASP A 133 -15.52 11.17 -22.96
CA ASP A 133 -15.25 11.81 -24.24
C ASP A 133 -13.85 11.53 -24.79
N ALA A 134 -12.96 10.95 -23.97
CA ALA A 134 -11.61 10.59 -24.40
C ALA A 134 -11.54 9.31 -25.24
N ILE A 135 -12.61 8.50 -25.29
CA ILE A 135 -12.65 7.22 -26.00
C ILE A 135 -13.72 7.21 -27.10
N ASP A 136 -13.44 6.46 -28.16
CA ASP A 136 -14.34 6.33 -29.31
C ASP A 136 -15.30 5.12 -29.19
N TRP A 137 -16.10 4.86 -30.22
CA TRP A 137 -17.08 3.76 -30.21
C TRP A 137 -16.40 2.37 -30.23
N ARG A 138 -15.20 2.24 -30.84
CA ARG A 138 -14.44 0.98 -30.88
C ARG A 138 -13.91 0.62 -29.48
N ASP A 139 -13.43 1.63 -28.78
CA ASP A 139 -13.00 1.52 -27.40
C ASP A 139 -14.15 1.08 -26.48
N ARG A 140 -15.34 1.71 -26.64
CA ARG A 140 -16.53 1.33 -25.87
C ARG A 140 -16.96 -0.11 -26.13
N LEU A 141 -16.86 -0.57 -27.38
CA LEU A 141 -17.15 -1.97 -27.73
C LEU A 141 -16.13 -2.94 -27.11
N ALA A 142 -14.85 -2.56 -27.10
CA ALA A 142 -13.78 -3.34 -26.46
C ALA A 142 -13.99 -3.50 -24.95
N LEU A 143 -14.44 -2.44 -24.26
CA LEU A 143 -14.78 -2.50 -22.83
C LEU A 143 -15.92 -3.49 -22.53
N VAL A 144 -16.95 -3.52 -23.38
CA VAL A 144 -18.07 -4.48 -23.23
C VAL A 144 -17.60 -5.92 -23.40
N ARG A 145 -16.64 -6.17 -24.30
CA ARG A 145 -16.06 -7.52 -24.52
C ARG A 145 -15.29 -8.03 -23.30
N LEU A 146 -14.62 -7.18 -22.57
CA LEU A 146 -13.88 -7.56 -21.35
C LEU A 146 -14.79 -8.24 -20.32
N ARG A 147 -16.05 -7.82 -20.19
CA ARG A 147 -17.04 -8.40 -19.27
C ARG A 147 -17.28 -9.89 -19.50
N HIS A 148 -17.09 -10.39 -20.73
CA HIS A 148 -17.35 -11.78 -21.10
C HIS A 148 -16.09 -12.65 -21.03
N GLY A 149 -14.88 -12.04 -20.95
CA GLY A 149 -13.59 -12.72 -20.99
C GLY A 149 -13.07 -13.23 -19.65
N GLY A 150 -13.72 -12.94 -18.55
CA GLY A 150 -13.29 -13.32 -17.18
C GLY A 150 -13.38 -14.81 -16.85
N ARG A 151 -13.39 -15.71 -17.84
CA ARG A 151 -13.35 -17.17 -17.64
C ARG A 151 -11.93 -17.65 -17.41
N ARG A 152 -11.73 -18.40 -16.34
CA ARG A 152 -10.51 -19.20 -16.03
C ARG A 152 -10.08 -19.98 -17.27
N GLY A 153 -8.85 -19.74 -17.75
CA GLY A 153 -8.30 -20.50 -18.88
C GLY A 153 -7.21 -19.79 -19.68
N GLY A 154 -6.76 -18.60 -19.24
CA GLY A 154 -5.62 -17.90 -19.86
C GLY A 154 -4.27 -18.50 -19.47
N ASN A 155 -3.22 -18.13 -20.20
CA ASN A 155 -1.84 -18.43 -19.82
C ASN A 155 -1.52 -17.82 -18.44
N PRO A 156 -1.24 -18.63 -17.38
CA PRO A 156 -0.95 -18.09 -16.04
C PRO A 156 0.36 -17.28 -16.00
N ARG A 157 1.18 -17.36 -17.06
CA ARG A 157 2.40 -16.55 -17.22
C ARG A 157 2.21 -15.32 -18.08
N ALA A 158 0.97 -15.04 -18.55
CA ALA A 158 0.71 -13.86 -19.36
C ALA A 158 0.94 -12.59 -18.54
N THR A 159 1.56 -11.61 -19.16
CA THR A 159 1.66 -10.24 -18.63
C THR A 159 0.31 -9.54 -18.70
N VAL A 160 0.17 -8.40 -18.02
CA VAL A 160 -1.04 -7.56 -18.11
C VAL A 160 -1.28 -7.13 -19.56
N ARG A 161 -0.23 -6.77 -20.31
CA ARG A 161 -0.35 -6.40 -21.73
C ARG A 161 -0.92 -7.54 -22.55
N GLU A 162 -0.31 -8.72 -22.49
CA GLU A 162 -0.78 -9.91 -23.20
C GLU A 162 -2.21 -10.28 -22.82
N TRP A 163 -2.54 -10.16 -21.55
CA TRP A 163 -3.89 -10.39 -21.05
C TRP A 163 -4.90 -9.41 -21.65
N LEU A 164 -4.61 -8.09 -21.67
CA LEU A 164 -5.46 -7.06 -22.26
C LEU A 164 -5.63 -7.27 -23.78
N GLU A 165 -4.56 -7.58 -24.50
CA GLU A 165 -4.57 -7.87 -25.93
C GLU A 165 -5.43 -9.10 -26.25
N SER A 166 -5.31 -10.19 -25.48
CA SER A 166 -6.11 -11.39 -25.62
C SER A 166 -7.62 -11.15 -25.37
N HIS A 167 -7.95 -10.10 -24.61
CA HIS A 167 -9.32 -9.65 -24.37
C HIS A 167 -9.78 -8.54 -25.34
N GLY A 168 -9.01 -8.27 -26.40
CA GLY A 168 -9.36 -7.35 -27.47
C GLY A 168 -9.43 -5.89 -27.04
N GLN A 169 -8.62 -5.50 -26.03
CA GLN A 169 -8.53 -4.11 -25.60
C GLN A 169 -7.72 -3.29 -26.61
N THR A 170 -8.20 -2.09 -26.93
CA THR A 170 -7.54 -1.21 -27.90
C THR A 170 -6.30 -0.55 -27.29
N THR A 171 -5.34 -0.17 -28.11
CA THR A 171 -4.13 0.59 -27.68
C THR A 171 -4.50 1.86 -26.93
N ARG A 172 -5.57 2.56 -27.38
CA ARG A 172 -6.07 3.78 -26.71
C ARG A 172 -6.60 3.51 -25.30
N LEU A 173 -7.38 2.43 -25.13
CA LEU A 173 -7.84 2.03 -23.80
C LEU A 173 -6.70 1.57 -22.91
N VAL A 174 -5.72 0.88 -23.49
CA VAL A 174 -4.51 0.50 -22.72
C VAL A 174 -3.82 1.75 -22.20
N GLU A 175 -3.54 2.74 -23.05
CA GLU A 175 -2.85 3.96 -22.65
C GLU A 175 -3.65 4.80 -21.63
N LEU A 176 -4.95 5.05 -21.89
CA LEU A 176 -5.71 6.02 -21.10
C LEU A 176 -6.33 5.44 -19.82
N LEU A 177 -6.58 4.14 -19.79
CA LEU A 177 -7.32 3.49 -18.69
C LEU A 177 -6.54 2.35 -18.03
N TRP A 178 -6.16 1.33 -18.82
CA TRP A 178 -5.68 0.09 -18.25
C TRP A 178 -4.26 0.17 -17.70
N GLU A 179 -3.33 0.79 -18.42
CA GLU A 179 -1.96 0.97 -17.95
C GLU A 179 -1.89 1.85 -16.69
N PRO A 180 -2.51 3.06 -16.64
CA PRO A 180 -2.55 3.84 -15.42
C PRO A 180 -3.14 3.10 -14.22
N LEU A 181 -4.22 2.32 -14.45
CA LEU A 181 -4.85 1.53 -13.39
C LEU A 181 -3.98 0.37 -12.94
N ALA A 182 -3.41 -0.39 -13.88
CA ALA A 182 -2.55 -1.53 -13.56
C ALA A 182 -1.29 -1.10 -12.83
N VAL A 183 -0.62 -0.05 -13.31
CA VAL A 183 0.60 0.47 -12.69
C VAL A 183 0.32 1.06 -11.31
N ALA A 184 -0.80 1.76 -11.12
CA ALA A 184 -1.20 2.26 -9.80
C ALA A 184 -1.51 1.12 -8.80
N ALA A 185 -2.13 0.02 -9.27
CA ALA A 185 -2.52 -1.09 -8.41
C ALA A 185 -1.40 -2.09 -8.14
N LEU A 186 -0.53 -2.34 -9.12
CA LEU A 186 0.50 -3.39 -9.09
C LEU A 186 1.91 -2.85 -8.86
N ASN A 187 2.10 -1.53 -9.01
CA ASN A 187 3.41 -0.87 -8.97
C ASN A 187 4.45 -1.54 -9.90
N GLN A 188 4.02 -1.95 -11.07
CA GLN A 188 4.89 -2.60 -12.05
C GLN A 188 4.38 -2.33 -13.47
N SER A 189 5.29 -2.33 -14.47
CA SER A 189 4.93 -2.19 -15.88
C SER A 189 3.92 -3.26 -16.30
N ILE A 190 3.00 -2.91 -17.18
CA ILE A 190 2.05 -3.89 -17.77
C ILE A 190 2.75 -4.94 -18.63
N ASP A 191 3.99 -4.71 -19.05
CA ASP A 191 4.84 -5.65 -19.79
C ASP A 191 5.50 -6.69 -18.89
N GLU A 192 5.47 -6.49 -17.56
CA GLU A 192 6.13 -7.33 -16.57
C GLU A 192 5.14 -7.93 -15.57
N ALA A 193 4.13 -7.17 -15.15
CA ALA A 193 3.17 -7.61 -14.12
C ALA A 193 2.28 -8.74 -14.62
N ALA A 194 1.94 -9.70 -13.74
CA ALA A 194 1.07 -10.82 -14.06
C ALA A 194 -0.36 -10.40 -14.36
N GLY A 195 -0.90 -10.82 -15.50
CA GLY A 195 -2.28 -10.53 -15.93
C GLY A 195 -3.34 -11.11 -15.00
N GLU A 196 -3.08 -12.29 -14.40
CA GLU A 196 -3.99 -12.90 -13.44
C GLU A 196 -4.17 -12.04 -12.18
N MET A 197 -3.08 -11.46 -11.67
CA MET A 197 -3.14 -10.55 -10.52
C MET A 197 -3.94 -9.28 -10.85
N PHE A 198 -3.79 -8.74 -12.06
CA PHE A 198 -4.59 -7.61 -12.51
C PHE A 198 -6.07 -7.96 -12.61
N GLY A 199 -6.40 -9.11 -13.18
CA GLY A 199 -7.77 -9.63 -13.23
C GLY A 199 -8.43 -9.74 -11.85
N GLU A 200 -7.68 -10.19 -10.84
CA GLU A 200 -8.16 -10.26 -9.46
C GLU A 200 -8.40 -8.86 -8.85
N VAL A 201 -7.52 -7.89 -9.12
CA VAL A 201 -7.73 -6.48 -8.73
C VAL A 201 -9.02 -5.94 -9.33
N LEU A 202 -9.23 -6.13 -10.65
CA LEU A 202 -10.45 -5.68 -11.32
C LEU A 202 -11.71 -6.31 -10.70
N ARG A 203 -11.66 -7.61 -10.43
CA ARG A 203 -12.77 -8.34 -9.82
C ARG A 203 -13.13 -7.78 -8.44
N ARG A 204 -12.15 -7.53 -7.58
CA ARG A 204 -12.39 -7.02 -6.21
C ARG A 204 -12.84 -5.58 -6.19
N THR A 205 -12.28 -4.74 -7.06
CA THR A 205 -12.54 -3.29 -7.03
C THR A 205 -13.83 -2.91 -7.74
N PHE A 206 -14.25 -3.67 -8.78
CA PHE A 206 -15.26 -3.17 -9.70
C PHE A 206 -16.57 -3.98 -9.74
N THR A 207 -16.63 -5.14 -9.06
CA THR A 207 -17.80 -6.03 -9.24
C THR A 207 -18.73 -6.13 -8.04
N ALA A 208 -18.31 -5.81 -6.82
CA ALA A 208 -19.12 -6.02 -5.63
C ALA A 208 -20.08 -4.85 -5.36
N GLU A 209 -19.57 -3.72 -4.95
CA GLU A 209 -20.39 -2.56 -4.62
C GLU A 209 -19.88 -1.31 -5.35
N ARG A 210 -20.78 -0.35 -5.63
CA ARG A 210 -20.41 0.91 -6.30
C ARG A 210 -19.31 1.67 -5.54
N LYS A 211 -19.38 1.69 -4.21
CA LYS A 211 -18.40 2.36 -3.37
C LYS A 211 -17.00 1.75 -3.45
N ASP A 212 -16.89 0.47 -3.80
CA ASP A 212 -15.60 -0.23 -3.84
C ASP A 212 -14.64 0.37 -4.88
N SER A 213 -15.19 0.92 -5.98
CA SER A 213 -14.42 1.63 -7.00
C SER A 213 -14.11 3.10 -6.67
N SER A 214 -14.74 3.67 -5.63
CA SER A 214 -14.51 5.05 -5.24
C SER A 214 -13.11 5.25 -4.68
N LEU A 215 -12.46 6.37 -5.01
CA LEU A 215 -11.14 6.69 -4.49
C LEU A 215 -11.25 7.37 -3.11
N GLY A 216 -10.40 6.93 -2.19
CA GLY A 216 -10.21 7.51 -0.88
C GLY A 216 -8.92 8.35 -0.86
N LEU A 217 -9.08 9.66 -0.69
CA LEU A 217 -7.98 10.61 -0.66
C LEU A 217 -7.62 10.94 0.80
N VAL A 218 -6.39 10.68 1.18
CA VAL A 218 -5.88 10.98 2.52
C VAL A 218 -5.66 12.49 2.64
N ARG A 219 -6.15 13.09 3.75
CA ARG A 219 -6.17 14.54 4.00
C ARG A 219 -5.18 15.01 5.07
N CYS A 220 -4.29 14.15 5.51
CA CYS A 220 -3.23 14.45 6.47
C CYS A 220 -1.98 13.64 6.14
N ALA A 221 -0.87 13.95 6.77
CA ALA A 221 0.35 13.16 6.63
C ALA A 221 0.17 11.74 7.21
N LEU A 222 0.90 10.75 6.68
CA LEU A 222 0.73 9.35 7.06
C LEU A 222 1.04 9.07 8.53
N ASP A 223 1.95 9.82 9.14
CA ASP A 223 2.23 9.69 10.57
C ASP A 223 1.02 10.14 11.44
N GLU A 224 0.25 11.10 10.98
CA GLU A 224 -1.00 11.56 11.61
C GLU A 224 -2.17 10.62 11.29
N LEU A 225 -2.18 10.01 10.10
CA LEU A 225 -3.24 9.10 9.72
C LEU A 225 -3.24 7.83 10.57
N TYR A 226 -2.09 7.19 10.74
CA TYR A 226 -2.09 5.86 11.36
C TYR A 226 -0.97 5.59 12.36
N VAL A 227 0.22 6.21 12.23
CA VAL A 227 1.38 5.90 13.08
C VAL A 227 1.16 6.37 14.51
N ASN A 228 0.98 7.69 14.69
CA ASN A 228 0.81 8.28 16.02
C ASN A 228 -0.48 7.81 16.71
N PRO A 229 -1.65 7.75 16.01
CA PRO A 229 -2.86 7.21 16.60
C PRO A 229 -2.75 5.75 17.05
N SER A 230 -2.05 4.90 16.26
CA SER A 230 -1.81 3.51 16.66
C SER A 230 -0.93 3.40 17.89
N ARG A 231 0.15 4.19 17.97
CA ARG A 231 1.00 4.23 19.17
C ARG A 231 0.18 4.59 20.40
N VAL A 232 -0.57 5.67 20.34
CA VAL A 232 -1.44 6.12 21.44
C VAL A 232 -2.46 5.05 21.82
N TYR A 233 -3.06 4.37 20.84
CA TYR A 233 -4.02 3.29 21.08
C TYR A 233 -3.38 2.11 21.82
N ILE A 234 -2.21 1.64 21.36
CA ILE A 234 -1.47 0.52 21.95
C ILE A 234 -1.06 0.86 23.40
N GLU A 235 -0.47 2.03 23.61
CA GLU A 235 0.02 2.47 24.94
C GLU A 235 -1.11 2.67 25.94
N ARG A 236 -2.23 3.25 25.53
CA ARG A 236 -3.45 3.36 26.37
C ARG A 236 -4.06 2.00 26.73
N SER A 237 -3.84 0.99 25.91
CA SER A 237 -4.30 -0.39 26.16
C SER A 237 -3.29 -1.22 26.97
N GLY A 238 -2.25 -0.61 27.52
CA GLY A 238 -1.23 -1.27 28.37
C GLY A 238 -0.11 -1.96 27.58
N GLY A 239 0.00 -1.73 26.27
CA GLY A 239 1.12 -2.14 25.45
C GLY A 239 2.24 -1.12 25.42
N GLU A 240 3.29 -1.40 24.65
CA GLU A 240 4.45 -0.53 24.47
C GLU A 240 4.92 -0.49 23.01
N VAL A 241 5.44 0.66 22.56
CA VAL A 241 6.02 0.83 21.23
C VAL A 241 7.44 1.38 21.34
N ARG A 242 8.44 0.61 20.87
CA ARG A 242 9.86 0.98 20.90
C ARG A 242 10.40 1.19 19.49
N ALA A 243 10.77 2.41 19.16
CA ALA A 243 11.60 2.73 17.99
C ALA A 243 13.09 2.60 18.31
N ASN A 244 13.98 2.63 17.29
CA ASN A 244 15.40 2.34 17.43
C ASN A 244 15.67 1.00 18.15
N ALA A 245 14.83 0.01 17.90
CA ALA A 245 14.83 -1.29 18.56
C ALA A 245 15.02 -2.41 17.53
N VAL A 246 16.27 -2.62 17.12
CA VAL A 246 16.63 -3.71 16.19
C VAL A 246 16.40 -5.03 16.90
N ALA A 247 15.39 -5.78 16.45
CA ALA A 247 15.06 -7.10 16.97
C ALA A 247 15.75 -8.19 16.14
N ARG A 248 16.11 -9.30 16.83
CA ARG A 248 16.51 -10.57 16.22
C ARG A 248 15.64 -11.68 16.79
N VAL A 249 15.21 -12.57 15.92
CA VAL A 249 14.36 -13.71 16.31
C VAL A 249 15.22 -14.98 16.37
N ARG A 250 15.12 -15.68 17.47
CA ARG A 250 15.59 -17.04 17.60
C ARG A 250 14.38 -17.95 17.68
N ALA A 251 14.27 -18.86 16.75
CA ALA A 251 13.17 -19.81 16.68
C ALA A 251 13.70 -21.24 16.65
N ASP A 252 13.01 -22.16 17.32
CA ASP A 252 13.15 -23.60 17.19
C ASP A 252 11.78 -24.20 16.82
N TYR A 253 11.63 -25.52 16.84
CA TYR A 253 10.37 -26.17 16.50
C TYR A 253 9.25 -25.94 17.53
N ALA A 254 9.58 -25.52 18.76
CA ALA A 254 8.61 -25.36 19.85
C ALA A 254 8.19 -23.90 20.04
N ALA A 255 9.14 -22.96 20.00
CA ALA A 255 8.90 -21.59 20.39
C ALA A 255 9.82 -20.57 19.67
N ALA A 256 9.40 -19.30 19.72
CA ALA A 256 10.20 -18.17 19.28
C ALA A 256 10.52 -17.25 20.46
N SER A 257 11.74 -16.69 20.45
CA SER A 257 12.18 -15.63 21.38
C SER A 257 12.76 -14.47 20.58
N VAL A 258 12.82 -13.30 21.22
CA VAL A 258 13.27 -12.06 20.58
C VAL A 258 14.39 -11.45 21.37
N ARG A 259 15.51 -11.16 20.71
CA ARG A 259 16.62 -10.39 21.26
C ARG A 259 16.54 -8.95 20.79
N VAL A 260 16.58 -8.02 21.73
CA VAL A 260 16.62 -6.59 21.45
C VAL A 260 17.57 -5.89 22.42
N LYS A 261 18.52 -5.10 21.92
CA LYS A 261 19.52 -4.37 22.75
C LYS A 261 20.22 -5.26 23.80
N GLY A 262 20.49 -6.51 23.44
CA GLY A 262 21.12 -7.50 24.35
C GLY A 262 20.16 -8.26 25.28
N GLU A 263 18.94 -7.75 25.47
CA GLU A 263 17.90 -8.42 26.28
C GLU A 263 17.25 -9.56 25.49
N LEU A 264 17.01 -10.70 26.11
CA LEU A 264 16.27 -11.82 25.54
C LEU A 264 14.86 -11.87 26.12
N LEU A 265 13.89 -11.57 25.26
CA LEU A 265 12.46 -11.61 25.58
C LEU A 265 11.84 -12.94 25.14
N ARG A 266 10.98 -13.52 25.97
CA ARG A 266 10.27 -14.77 25.71
C ARG A 266 8.77 -14.56 25.79
N PRO A 267 8.14 -13.98 24.73
CA PRO A 267 6.70 -13.82 24.67
C PRO A 267 6.03 -15.17 24.42
N ARG A 268 4.71 -15.22 24.57
CA ARG A 268 3.90 -16.38 24.18
C ARG A 268 3.82 -16.52 22.66
N ALA A 269 3.80 -15.40 21.92
CA ALA A 269 3.83 -15.41 20.46
C ALA A 269 4.63 -14.22 19.88
N VAL A 270 5.14 -14.40 18.66
CA VAL A 270 5.87 -13.39 17.89
C VAL A 270 5.21 -13.20 16.52
N ILE A 271 4.94 -11.94 16.13
CA ILE A 271 4.53 -11.58 14.78
C ILE A 271 5.68 -10.87 14.08
N CYS A 272 6.23 -11.48 13.03
CA CYS A 272 7.21 -10.85 12.14
C CYS A 272 6.46 -10.05 11.07
N ALA A 273 6.28 -8.75 11.31
CA ALA A 273 5.61 -7.81 10.41
C ALA A 273 6.60 -6.96 9.61
N THR A 274 7.72 -7.54 9.24
CA THR A 274 8.79 -6.91 8.45
C THR A 274 8.58 -7.08 6.96
N ALA A 275 9.25 -6.25 6.15
CA ALA A 275 9.27 -6.44 4.70
C ALA A 275 10.01 -7.75 4.34
N TRP A 276 9.66 -8.36 3.19
CA TRP A 276 10.25 -9.62 2.70
C TRP A 276 11.78 -9.58 2.68
N TYR A 277 12.36 -8.49 2.17
CA TYR A 277 13.82 -8.34 2.05
C TYR A 277 14.55 -8.21 3.39
N SER A 278 13.85 -7.99 4.48
CA SER A 278 14.42 -7.94 5.84
C SER A 278 14.35 -9.29 6.55
N LEU A 279 13.48 -10.19 6.08
CA LEU A 279 13.28 -11.49 6.71
C LEU A 279 14.54 -12.35 6.79
N PRO A 280 15.42 -12.43 5.74
CA PRO A 280 16.65 -13.20 5.81
C PRO A 280 17.61 -12.79 6.93
N THR A 281 17.58 -11.50 7.30
CA THR A 281 18.46 -10.97 8.36
C THR A 281 17.78 -10.90 9.72
N LEU A 282 16.52 -11.27 9.83
CA LEU A 282 15.77 -11.19 11.09
C LEU A 282 16.14 -12.32 12.05
N PHE A 283 16.45 -13.51 11.53
CA PHE A 283 16.72 -14.70 12.34
C PHE A 283 18.19 -14.80 12.75
N GLU A 284 18.44 -15.12 14.04
CA GLU A 284 19.80 -15.38 14.56
C GLU A 284 20.33 -16.77 14.15
N ASN A 285 19.48 -17.74 13.96
CA ASN A 285 19.83 -19.17 13.86
C ASN A 285 19.23 -19.86 12.65
N ASN A 286 19.08 -19.28 11.51
CA ASN A 286 18.56 -19.94 10.29
C ASN A 286 17.63 -21.15 10.56
N PRO A 287 16.47 -20.96 11.23
CA PRO A 287 15.67 -22.07 11.74
C PRO A 287 15.15 -22.92 10.58
N PRO A 288 15.41 -24.26 10.58
CA PRO A 288 15.03 -25.14 9.47
C PRO A 288 13.53 -25.07 9.15
N ALA A 289 12.70 -24.89 10.17
CA ALA A 289 11.25 -24.81 10.04
C ALA A 289 10.76 -23.65 9.14
N VAL A 290 11.50 -22.56 9.02
CA VAL A 290 11.14 -21.40 8.16
C VAL A 290 12.14 -21.15 7.04
N ALA A 291 13.10 -22.05 6.83
CA ALA A 291 14.16 -21.87 5.84
C ALA A 291 13.64 -21.70 4.39
N SER A 292 12.54 -22.38 4.03
CA SER A 292 11.90 -22.24 2.72
C SER A 292 11.32 -20.83 2.53
N VAL A 293 10.65 -20.30 3.56
CA VAL A 293 10.07 -18.94 3.56
C VAL A 293 11.17 -17.89 3.46
N VAL A 294 12.25 -18.05 4.23
CA VAL A 294 13.40 -17.13 4.21
C VAL A 294 14.06 -17.11 2.82
N ARG A 295 14.24 -18.29 2.20
CA ARG A 295 14.79 -18.35 0.83
C ARG A 295 13.85 -17.70 -0.19
N ALA A 296 12.56 -18.00 -0.14
CA ALA A 296 11.56 -17.38 -1.03
C ALA A 296 11.54 -15.86 -0.89
N ALA A 297 11.55 -15.34 0.35
CA ALA A 297 11.63 -13.91 0.62
C ALA A 297 12.92 -13.29 0.06
N GLY A 298 14.08 -13.97 0.21
CA GLY A 298 15.36 -13.49 -0.33
C GLY A 298 15.45 -13.51 -1.87
N ALA A 299 14.64 -14.37 -2.53
CA ALA A 299 14.57 -14.49 -3.99
C ALA A 299 13.45 -13.63 -4.63
N THR A 300 12.65 -12.95 -3.83
CA THR A 300 11.56 -12.10 -4.33
C THR A 300 12.10 -10.74 -4.78
N ASP A 301 11.88 -10.41 -6.04
CA ASP A 301 12.27 -9.13 -6.62
C ASP A 301 11.45 -7.95 -6.07
N ALA A 302 11.96 -6.74 -6.29
CA ALA A 302 11.33 -5.50 -5.84
C ALA A 302 10.95 -4.61 -7.02
N SER A 303 9.89 -3.81 -6.84
CA SER A 303 9.55 -2.72 -7.75
C SER A 303 9.62 -1.37 -7.04
N PRO A 304 10.32 -0.38 -7.65
CA PRO A 304 10.52 0.93 -7.04
C PRO A 304 9.39 1.91 -7.32
N ILE A 305 9.30 2.94 -6.45
CA ILE A 305 8.51 4.15 -6.67
C ILE A 305 9.43 5.37 -6.58
N VAL A 306 9.23 6.34 -7.46
CA VAL A 306 9.86 7.65 -7.40
C VAL A 306 8.78 8.71 -7.22
N THR A 307 8.98 9.59 -6.25
CA THR A 307 8.12 10.75 -6.01
C THR A 307 8.93 12.03 -6.15
N VAL A 308 8.44 12.97 -6.95
CA VAL A 308 9.03 14.31 -7.09
C VAL A 308 8.05 15.32 -6.51
N ASN A 309 8.46 15.96 -5.43
CA ASN A 309 7.69 17.04 -4.80
C ASN A 309 8.21 18.38 -5.29
N LEU A 310 7.30 19.25 -5.77
CA LEU A 310 7.62 20.55 -6.35
C LEU A 310 6.79 21.65 -5.69
N TRP A 311 7.45 22.71 -5.23
CA TRP A 311 6.79 23.89 -4.64
C TRP A 311 6.90 25.07 -5.60
N PHE A 312 5.76 25.66 -5.93
CA PHE A 312 5.68 26.82 -6.81
C PHE A 312 5.32 28.09 -6.04
N ASP A 313 5.60 29.25 -6.63
CA ASP A 313 5.26 30.56 -6.08
C ASP A 313 3.75 30.88 -6.10
N ARG A 314 2.97 30.11 -6.84
CA ARG A 314 1.52 30.26 -7.00
C ARG A 314 0.85 28.92 -7.34
N PRO A 315 -0.47 28.77 -7.10
CA PRO A 315 -1.23 27.60 -7.56
C PRO A 315 -1.17 27.43 -9.07
N VAL A 316 -0.91 26.21 -9.52
CA VAL A 316 -0.75 25.87 -10.96
C VAL A 316 -1.82 24.88 -11.44
N THR A 317 -2.69 24.42 -10.55
CA THR A 317 -3.82 23.55 -10.86
C THR A 317 -5.00 23.83 -9.93
N SER A 318 -6.21 23.53 -10.40
CA SER A 318 -7.45 23.49 -9.60
C SER A 318 -7.90 22.05 -9.29
N SER A 319 -7.29 21.04 -9.94
CA SER A 319 -7.60 19.63 -9.68
C SER A 319 -6.86 19.14 -8.45
N THR A 320 -7.55 18.43 -7.57
CA THR A 320 -6.96 17.80 -6.38
C THR A 320 -5.92 16.74 -6.77
N PHE A 321 -6.20 16.01 -7.84
CA PHE A 321 -5.25 15.08 -8.46
C PHE A 321 -5.59 14.88 -9.94
N VAL A 322 -4.62 14.46 -10.72
CA VAL A 322 -4.77 14.22 -12.16
C VAL A 322 -3.85 13.09 -12.62
N GLY A 323 -4.36 12.25 -13.52
CA GLY A 323 -3.59 11.24 -14.21
C GLY A 323 -2.91 11.80 -15.46
N LEU A 324 -1.67 11.42 -15.69
CA LEU A 324 -0.85 11.78 -16.85
C LEU A 324 -0.43 10.51 -17.63
N PRO A 325 -1.37 9.82 -18.31
CA PRO A 325 -1.06 8.60 -19.03
C PRO A 325 0.03 8.79 -20.06
N GLY A 326 0.86 7.76 -20.20
CA GLY A 326 1.97 7.75 -21.17
C GLY A 326 3.15 8.67 -20.81
N ARG A 327 3.18 9.29 -19.62
CA ARG A 327 4.30 10.06 -19.10
C ARG A 327 5.03 9.32 -17.98
N ALA A 328 6.26 9.74 -17.67
CA ALA A 328 7.02 9.13 -16.59
C ALA A 328 6.42 9.46 -15.23
N MET A 329 5.96 10.69 -15.03
CA MET A 329 5.18 11.09 -13.86
C MET A 329 3.70 10.80 -14.10
N GLN A 330 3.23 9.65 -13.66
CA GLN A 330 1.90 9.13 -14.01
C GLN A 330 0.76 9.83 -13.28
N TRP A 331 1.02 10.35 -12.09
CA TRP A 331 0.03 10.99 -11.23
C TRP A 331 0.58 12.27 -10.61
N VAL A 332 -0.27 13.29 -10.56
CA VAL A 332 0.02 14.57 -9.89
C VAL A 332 -1.04 14.82 -8.84
N PHE A 333 -0.61 15.16 -7.63
CA PHE A 333 -1.48 15.49 -6.49
C PHE A 333 -1.18 16.91 -6.00
N ASP A 334 -2.22 17.73 -5.84
CA ASP A 334 -2.12 19.05 -5.19
C ASP A 334 -2.24 18.89 -3.67
N LYS A 335 -1.11 18.96 -2.97
CA LYS A 335 -1.05 18.83 -1.50
C LYS A 335 -1.75 19.98 -0.81
N ARG A 336 -1.80 21.17 -1.43
CA ARG A 336 -2.56 22.31 -0.93
C ARG A 336 -4.06 21.96 -0.86
N ALA A 337 -4.59 21.34 -1.89
CA ALA A 337 -6.00 20.94 -1.92
C ALA A 337 -6.30 19.75 -1.00
N LEU A 338 -5.33 18.83 -0.83
CA LEU A 338 -5.49 17.63 0.01
C LEU A 338 -5.30 17.94 1.50
N PHE A 339 -4.25 18.66 1.86
CA PHE A 339 -3.81 18.85 3.24
C PHE A 339 -4.17 20.26 3.78
N GLY A 340 -4.72 21.15 2.95
CA GLY A 340 -4.98 22.53 3.35
C GLY A 340 -3.71 23.37 3.50
N GLU A 341 -2.62 22.99 2.81
CA GLU A 341 -1.36 23.75 2.84
C GLU A 341 -1.53 25.14 2.23
N SER A 342 -0.78 26.12 2.73
CA SER A 342 -0.78 27.48 2.20
C SER A 342 0.05 27.63 0.93
N THR A 343 1.03 26.75 0.74
CA THR A 343 1.96 26.74 -0.39
C THR A 343 1.44 25.91 -1.56
N SER A 344 1.86 26.25 -2.79
CA SER A 344 1.55 25.43 -3.97
C SER A 344 2.52 24.27 -4.05
N HIS A 345 2.16 23.17 -3.43
CA HIS A 345 2.93 21.94 -3.37
C HIS A 345 2.29 20.85 -4.23
N LEU A 346 2.97 20.42 -5.28
CA LEU A 346 2.59 19.27 -6.10
C LEU A 346 3.46 18.06 -5.77
N SER A 347 2.83 16.91 -5.59
CA SER A 347 3.49 15.61 -5.45
C SER A 347 3.26 14.80 -6.73
N LEU A 348 4.33 14.50 -7.47
CA LEU A 348 4.31 13.72 -8.70
C LEU A 348 4.81 12.32 -8.42
N VAL A 349 4.03 11.32 -8.80
CA VAL A 349 4.33 9.91 -8.50
C VAL A 349 4.57 9.13 -9.78
N SER A 350 5.66 8.36 -9.79
CA SER A 350 5.97 7.33 -10.77
C SER A 350 6.06 5.98 -10.08
N SER A 351 5.12 5.09 -10.39
CA SER A 351 5.11 3.69 -9.98
C SER A 351 5.82 2.82 -11.02
N GLY A 352 6.34 1.65 -10.60
CA GLY A 352 7.12 0.79 -11.50
C GLY A 352 8.36 1.51 -12.06
N ALA A 353 8.97 2.38 -11.25
CA ALA A 353 9.94 3.39 -11.66
C ALA A 353 11.36 2.84 -11.89
N THR A 354 11.49 1.62 -12.42
CA THR A 354 12.80 0.96 -12.64
C THR A 354 13.73 1.80 -13.52
N ALA A 355 13.19 2.42 -14.58
CA ALA A 355 13.96 3.27 -15.47
C ALA A 355 14.35 4.63 -14.86
N LEU A 356 13.69 5.06 -13.78
CA LEU A 356 13.88 6.38 -13.17
C LEU A 356 14.72 6.35 -11.90
N VAL A 357 14.68 5.26 -11.15
CA VAL A 357 15.24 5.18 -9.79
C VAL A 357 16.75 5.43 -9.74
N GLY A 358 17.47 5.21 -10.84
CA GLY A 358 18.91 5.44 -10.98
C GLY A 358 19.30 6.85 -11.46
N LEU A 359 18.35 7.67 -11.91
CA LEU A 359 18.64 9.01 -12.40
C LEU A 359 19.03 9.96 -11.25
N SER A 360 19.73 11.06 -11.57
CA SER A 360 20.04 12.10 -10.59
C SER A 360 18.78 12.82 -10.10
N ASN A 361 18.86 13.54 -8.98
CA ASN A 361 17.74 14.37 -8.52
C ASN A 361 17.38 15.45 -9.55
N GLN A 362 18.40 16.07 -10.16
CA GLN A 362 18.19 17.11 -11.15
C GLN A 362 17.48 16.58 -12.39
N ASP A 363 17.91 15.44 -12.95
CA ASP A 363 17.27 14.83 -14.12
C ASP A 363 15.79 14.49 -13.85
N LEU A 364 15.47 14.03 -12.63
CA LEU A 364 14.09 13.72 -12.25
C LEU A 364 13.24 14.97 -12.11
N VAL A 365 13.80 16.04 -11.53
CA VAL A 365 13.12 17.34 -11.40
C VAL A 365 12.90 17.96 -12.77
N ASP A 366 13.90 17.98 -13.63
CA ASP A 366 13.82 18.55 -14.98
C ASP A 366 12.77 17.81 -15.81
N ARG A 367 12.79 16.48 -15.78
CA ARG A 367 11.77 15.65 -16.44
C ARG A 367 10.36 15.94 -15.92
N ALA A 368 10.18 16.01 -14.60
CA ALA A 368 8.90 16.32 -13.99
C ALA A 368 8.39 17.70 -14.41
N LEU A 369 9.25 18.71 -14.43
CA LEU A 369 8.91 20.06 -14.89
C LEU A 369 8.53 20.11 -16.37
N ASP A 370 9.26 19.44 -17.24
CA ASP A 370 8.99 19.43 -18.68
C ASP A 370 7.65 18.73 -18.98
N GLU A 371 7.37 17.62 -18.31
CA GLU A 371 6.07 16.96 -18.42
C GLU A 371 4.93 17.83 -17.90
N LEU A 372 5.11 18.53 -16.76
CA LEU A 372 4.10 19.44 -16.23
C LEU A 372 3.90 20.67 -17.13
N LYS A 373 4.94 21.29 -17.66
CA LYS A 373 4.82 22.42 -18.60
C LYS A 373 4.02 22.07 -19.85
N THR A 374 4.11 20.81 -20.27
CA THR A 374 3.33 20.28 -21.39
C THR A 374 1.88 20.01 -21.01
N ALA A 375 1.66 19.37 -19.86
CA ALA A 375 0.34 18.96 -19.38
C ALA A 375 -0.47 20.11 -18.78
N MET A 376 0.19 21.01 -18.05
CA MET A 376 -0.44 22.08 -17.27
C MET A 376 0.13 23.45 -17.66
N PRO A 377 -0.47 24.18 -18.63
CA PRO A 377 0.04 25.47 -19.09
C PRO A 377 0.37 26.50 -18.00
N PRO A 378 -0.36 26.59 -16.86
CA PRO A 378 0.00 27.53 -15.79
C PRO A 378 1.39 27.33 -15.19
N VAL A 379 1.96 26.14 -15.27
CA VAL A 379 3.32 25.84 -14.79
C VAL A 379 4.38 26.65 -15.56
N ARG A 380 4.11 27.00 -16.82
CA ARG A 380 5.06 27.77 -17.67
C ARG A 380 5.36 29.16 -17.12
N SER A 381 4.40 29.76 -16.42
CA SER A 381 4.51 31.11 -15.84
C SER A 381 4.78 31.10 -14.33
N ALA A 382 4.79 29.95 -13.71
CA ALA A 382 5.10 29.81 -12.30
C ALA A 382 6.59 29.62 -12.05
N THR A 383 7.08 30.14 -10.93
CA THR A 383 8.47 29.94 -10.52
C THR A 383 8.58 28.76 -9.57
N LEU A 384 9.42 27.77 -9.93
CA LEU A 384 9.77 26.71 -8.99
C LEU A 384 10.59 27.29 -7.85
N ARG A 385 10.12 27.12 -6.62
CA ARG A 385 10.80 27.56 -5.40
C ARG A 385 11.68 26.47 -4.82
N ARG A 386 11.22 25.21 -4.96
CA ARG A 386 11.88 24.07 -4.33
C ARG A 386 11.47 22.75 -4.98
N ALA A 387 12.36 21.78 -4.88
CA ALA A 387 12.10 20.39 -5.26
C ALA A 387 12.69 19.40 -4.24
N VAL A 388 11.97 18.31 -3.99
CA VAL A 388 12.44 17.19 -3.15
C VAL A 388 12.12 15.89 -3.88
N VAL A 389 13.12 15.03 -4.04
CA VAL A 389 12.97 13.72 -4.69
C VAL A 389 13.05 12.62 -3.63
N VAL A 390 12.05 11.77 -3.62
CA VAL A 390 12.00 10.58 -2.75
C VAL A 390 12.05 9.33 -3.62
N ARG A 391 12.88 8.36 -3.23
CA ARG A 391 13.03 7.06 -3.90
C ARG A 391 12.78 5.94 -2.92
N GLU A 392 11.71 5.21 -3.09
CA GLU A 392 11.52 3.95 -2.39
C GLU A 392 11.94 2.82 -3.35
N LYS A 393 13.19 2.39 -3.23
CA LYS A 393 13.79 1.39 -4.15
C LYS A 393 13.14 0.01 -4.05
N ARG A 394 12.55 -0.31 -2.91
CA ARG A 394 11.86 -1.57 -2.62
C ARG A 394 10.46 -1.29 -2.11
N ALA A 395 9.71 -0.49 -2.90
CA ALA A 395 8.38 -0.03 -2.52
C ALA A 395 7.40 -1.20 -2.39
N THR A 396 7.42 -2.12 -3.36
CA THR A 396 6.59 -3.32 -3.38
C THR A 396 7.43 -4.53 -3.76
N PHE A 397 6.95 -5.72 -3.43
CA PHE A 397 7.45 -6.95 -4.06
C PHE A 397 6.96 -7.00 -5.52
N SER A 398 7.73 -7.67 -6.38
CA SER A 398 7.35 -7.87 -7.78
C SER A 398 6.18 -8.85 -7.90
N VAL A 399 5.24 -8.53 -8.77
CA VAL A 399 4.12 -9.39 -9.16
C VAL A 399 4.31 -9.96 -10.58
N ALA A 400 5.55 -10.01 -11.08
CA ALA A 400 5.87 -10.64 -12.35
C ALA A 400 5.60 -12.16 -12.31
N PRO A 401 5.27 -12.79 -13.44
CA PRO A 401 5.18 -14.23 -13.52
C PRO A 401 6.50 -14.92 -13.12
N GLY A 402 6.41 -15.99 -12.34
CA GLY A 402 7.59 -16.75 -11.92
C GLY A 402 8.22 -16.30 -10.60
N GLN A 403 7.67 -15.28 -9.94
CA GLN A 403 8.09 -14.94 -8.58
C GLN A 403 7.80 -16.09 -7.59
N PRO A 404 8.57 -16.21 -6.50
CA PRO A 404 8.31 -17.21 -5.46
C PRO A 404 6.88 -17.11 -4.89
N ALA A 405 6.31 -18.26 -4.53
CA ALA A 405 5.03 -18.31 -3.86
C ALA A 405 5.07 -17.54 -2.54
N ARG A 406 4.04 -16.74 -2.28
CA ARG A 406 3.91 -15.97 -1.04
C ARG A 406 3.56 -16.89 0.12
N PRO A 407 4.18 -16.71 1.31
CA PRO A 407 3.91 -17.55 2.47
C PRO A 407 2.57 -17.23 3.11
N ALA A 408 2.02 -18.20 3.86
CA ALA A 408 0.89 -17.99 4.74
C ALA A 408 1.32 -17.23 6.02
N THR A 409 0.34 -16.71 6.76
CA THR A 409 0.54 -16.06 8.07
C THR A 409 1.10 -17.02 9.12
N ALA A 410 0.58 -18.24 9.20
CA ALA A 410 1.07 -19.27 10.13
C ALA A 410 2.36 -19.89 9.61
N THR A 411 3.28 -20.17 10.52
CA THR A 411 4.54 -20.89 10.22
C THR A 411 4.53 -22.27 10.86
N PRO A 412 5.46 -23.18 10.48
CA PRO A 412 5.64 -24.42 11.19
C PRO A 412 6.07 -24.28 12.67
N VAL A 413 6.48 -23.10 13.10
CA VAL A 413 6.75 -22.78 14.52
C VAL A 413 5.47 -22.23 15.14
N PRO A 414 4.84 -22.95 16.09
CA PRO A 414 3.49 -22.61 16.57
C PRO A 414 3.32 -21.20 17.12
N SER A 415 4.39 -20.65 17.74
CA SER A 415 4.38 -19.31 18.36
C SER A 415 4.88 -18.20 17.41
N LEU A 416 5.16 -18.51 16.12
CA LEU A 416 5.73 -17.56 15.16
C LEU A 416 4.79 -17.34 13.97
N PHE A 417 4.40 -16.09 13.77
CA PHE A 417 3.48 -15.67 12.72
C PHE A 417 4.13 -14.62 11.82
N LEU A 418 3.69 -14.57 10.56
CA LEU A 418 4.15 -13.60 9.58
C LEU A 418 3.01 -12.63 9.24
N ALA A 419 3.36 -11.36 9.04
CA ALA A 419 2.47 -10.34 8.51
C ALA A 419 3.23 -9.42 7.54
N GLY A 420 2.53 -8.79 6.64
CA GLY A 420 3.09 -7.89 5.63
C GLY A 420 2.26 -7.95 4.35
N ASP A 421 2.40 -6.97 3.49
CA ASP A 421 1.75 -6.95 2.18
C ASP A 421 2.16 -8.12 1.28
N TRP A 422 3.34 -8.69 1.53
CA TRP A 422 3.96 -9.80 0.80
C TRP A 422 3.49 -11.20 1.25
N ILE A 423 2.68 -11.29 2.31
CA ILE A 423 2.00 -12.52 2.71
C ILE A 423 0.85 -12.82 1.74
N ASP A 424 0.51 -14.11 1.58
CA ASP A 424 -0.56 -14.50 0.68
C ASP A 424 -1.94 -14.08 1.19
N THR A 425 -2.37 -12.91 0.75
CA THR A 425 -3.72 -12.35 0.99
C THR A 425 -4.59 -12.41 -0.26
N GLY A 426 -4.05 -12.90 -1.39
CA GLY A 426 -4.67 -12.80 -2.70
C GLY A 426 -4.71 -11.37 -3.27
N LEU A 427 -4.09 -10.38 -2.60
CA LEU A 427 -4.00 -8.99 -3.04
C LEU A 427 -2.56 -8.66 -3.51
N PRO A 428 -2.36 -7.67 -4.38
CA PRO A 428 -1.03 -7.14 -4.66
C PRO A 428 -0.46 -6.39 -3.44
N ALA A 429 0.75 -5.84 -3.58
CA ALA A 429 1.43 -5.08 -2.53
C ALA A 429 0.73 -3.74 -2.25
N THR A 430 -0.29 -3.76 -1.44
CA THR A 430 -1.12 -2.60 -1.07
C THR A 430 -1.20 -2.41 0.44
N ILE A 431 -1.65 -1.23 0.87
CA ILE A 431 -1.99 -0.97 2.27
C ILE A 431 -3.04 -1.98 2.76
N GLU A 432 -4.06 -2.27 1.93
CA GLU A 432 -5.08 -3.26 2.28
C GLU A 432 -4.49 -4.65 2.52
N SER A 433 -3.58 -5.12 1.64
CA SER A 433 -2.88 -6.40 1.83
C SER A 433 -2.11 -6.43 3.15
N ALA A 434 -1.41 -5.34 3.48
CA ALA A 434 -0.68 -5.23 4.73
C ALA A 434 -1.61 -5.33 5.95
N VAL A 435 -2.73 -4.60 5.94
CA VAL A 435 -3.70 -4.60 7.06
C VAL A 435 -4.44 -5.93 7.16
N VAL A 436 -4.87 -6.52 6.03
CA VAL A 436 -5.49 -7.86 5.98
C VAL A 436 -4.56 -8.90 6.64
N SER A 437 -3.28 -8.90 6.26
CA SER A 437 -2.31 -9.83 6.84
C SER A 437 -2.07 -9.58 8.34
N GLY A 438 -2.03 -8.30 8.76
CA GLY A 438 -1.90 -7.92 10.15
C GLY A 438 -3.08 -8.39 11.01
N HIS A 439 -4.31 -8.20 10.53
CA HIS A 439 -5.51 -8.70 11.20
C HIS A 439 -5.58 -10.23 11.22
N ALA A 440 -5.17 -10.90 10.13
CA ALA A 440 -5.07 -12.36 10.09
C ALA A 440 -4.05 -12.90 11.10
N ALA A 441 -2.89 -12.25 11.22
CA ALA A 441 -1.88 -12.62 12.22
C ALA A 441 -2.39 -12.41 13.65
N ALA A 442 -3.08 -11.30 13.91
CA ALA A 442 -3.69 -11.08 15.23
C ALA A 442 -4.73 -12.12 15.58
N ALA A 443 -5.59 -12.51 14.64
CA ALA A 443 -6.58 -13.56 14.83
C ALA A 443 -5.92 -14.91 15.14
N ALA A 444 -4.93 -15.33 14.34
CA ALA A 444 -4.19 -16.56 14.53
C ALA A 444 -3.47 -16.61 15.91
N VAL A 445 -2.88 -15.48 16.32
CA VAL A 445 -2.28 -15.37 17.66
C VAL A 445 -3.32 -15.51 18.77
N ILE A 446 -4.49 -14.88 18.63
CA ILE A 446 -5.57 -15.00 19.64
C ILE A 446 -6.00 -16.47 19.79
N ASP A 447 -6.18 -17.18 18.67
CA ASP A 447 -6.54 -18.60 18.69
C ASP A 447 -5.44 -19.45 19.34
N PHE A 448 -4.17 -19.18 19.00
CA PHE A 448 -3.02 -19.83 19.63
C PHE A 448 -2.98 -19.59 21.16
N LEU A 449 -3.19 -18.34 21.61
CA LEU A 449 -3.16 -17.99 23.03
C LEU A 449 -4.31 -18.64 23.84
N ARG A 450 -5.42 -19.00 23.18
CA ARG A 450 -6.57 -19.67 23.81
C ARG A 450 -6.38 -21.19 23.88
N ALA A 451 -5.64 -21.76 22.95
CA ALA A 451 -5.42 -23.21 22.88
C ALA A 451 -4.30 -23.69 23.84
N GLY A 452 -3.41 -22.81 24.27
CA GLY A 452 -2.34 -23.07 25.23
C GLY A 452 -2.50 -22.27 26.51
#